data_a8a25a5516594593c5974017ff71c5f5
#
_entry.id   a8a25a5516594593c5974017ff71c5f5
#
_cell.length_a   1.000
_cell.length_b   1.000
_cell.length_c   1.000
_cell.angle_alpha   90.00
_cell.angle_beta   90.00
_cell.angle_gamma   90.00
#
_symmetry.space_group_name_H-M   'P 1'
#
loop_
_entity.id
_entity.type
_entity.pdbx_description
1 polymer ?
#
loop_
_entity_poly.entity_id
_entity_poly.type
_entity_poly.pdbx_seq_one_letter_code
_entity_poly.pdbx_strand_id
1 'polypeptide(L)'
;MSYPEGWNEVRGALQRGYRFRDFGEAIAFVNRLADAAEHADHHPDISISWNTVTVRWWTHTKHAITERDLEMARLTDGLAAVS
;
A
#
# COMPACT_ATOMS: atom_id res chain seq x y z
N MET A 1 -5.05 -16.12 -9.10
CA MET A 1 -4.48 -15.51 -7.88
C MET A 1 -5.56 -14.71 -7.17
N SER A 2 -5.70 -14.95 -5.89
CA SER A 2 -6.74 -14.29 -5.08
C SER A 2 -6.13 -13.10 -4.36
N TYR A 3 -6.73 -11.92 -4.48
CA TYR A 3 -6.22 -10.70 -3.84
C TYR A 3 -6.85 -10.52 -2.45
N PRO A 4 -6.13 -9.90 -1.51
CA PRO A 4 -6.72 -9.57 -0.21
C PRO A 4 -7.93 -8.66 -0.38
N GLU A 5 -8.90 -8.78 0.52
CA GLU A 5 -10.12 -7.98 0.46
C GLU A 5 -9.80 -6.48 0.48
N GLY A 6 -10.49 -5.72 -0.36
CA GLY A 6 -10.27 -4.28 -0.48
C GLY A 6 -9.22 -3.89 -1.48
N TRP A 7 -8.47 -4.84 -2.03
CA TRP A 7 -7.46 -4.59 -3.04
C TRP A 7 -7.94 -4.99 -4.42
N ASN A 8 -7.66 -4.17 -5.42
CA ASN A 8 -8.05 -4.41 -6.80
C ASN A 8 -6.86 -4.20 -7.72
N GLU A 9 -6.85 -4.91 -8.82
CA GLU A 9 -5.85 -4.67 -9.85
C GLU A 9 -6.26 -3.46 -10.67
N VAL A 10 -5.38 -2.45 -10.73
CA VAL A 10 -5.59 -1.23 -11.51
C VAL A 10 -4.31 -0.97 -12.30
N ARG A 11 -4.41 -1.04 -13.61
CA ARG A 11 -3.28 -0.81 -14.50
C ARG A 11 -2.01 -1.57 -14.08
N GLY A 12 -2.17 -2.86 -13.83
CA GLY A 12 -1.05 -3.75 -13.54
C GLY A 12 -0.51 -3.71 -12.12
N ALA A 13 -1.14 -2.97 -11.23
CA ALA A 13 -0.73 -2.90 -9.83
C ALA A 13 -1.90 -3.23 -8.91
N LEU A 14 -1.58 -3.77 -7.75
CA LEU A 14 -2.55 -4.05 -6.71
C LEU A 14 -2.78 -2.76 -5.92
N GLN A 15 -3.98 -2.23 -5.94
CA GLN A 15 -4.28 -0.89 -5.46
C GLN A 15 -5.35 -0.87 -4.39
N ARG A 16 -5.16 -0.05 -3.37
CA ARG A 16 -6.18 0.25 -2.38
C ARG A 16 -6.04 1.70 -1.88
N GLY A 17 -7.20 2.35 -1.65
CA GLY A 17 -7.24 3.67 -1.02
C GLY A 17 -7.63 3.55 0.44
N TYR A 18 -7.01 4.36 1.29
CA TYR A 18 -7.31 4.44 2.71
C TYR A 18 -7.71 5.87 3.06
N ARG A 19 -8.77 6.01 3.82
CA ARG A 19 -9.21 7.32 4.29
C ARG A 19 -8.98 7.44 5.78
N PHE A 20 -8.30 8.52 6.19
CA PHE A 20 -7.95 8.75 7.58
C PHE A 20 -8.76 9.93 8.14
N ARG A 21 -8.67 10.15 9.44
CA ARG A 21 -9.40 11.22 10.11
C ARG A 21 -8.96 12.60 9.61
N ASP A 22 -7.65 12.77 9.39
CA ASP A 22 -7.08 14.04 8.97
C ASP A 22 -5.76 13.80 8.19
N PHE A 23 -5.18 14.90 7.74
CA PHE A 23 -3.92 14.86 6.97
C PHE A 23 -2.76 14.32 7.81
N GLY A 24 -2.71 14.71 9.10
CA GLY A 24 -1.64 14.24 9.99
C GLY A 24 -1.63 12.74 10.16
N GLU A 25 -2.82 12.13 10.31
CA GLU A 25 -2.95 10.67 10.39
C GLU A 25 -2.53 10.00 9.08
N ALA A 26 -2.91 10.61 7.95
CA ALA A 26 -2.53 10.08 6.64
C ALA A 26 -1.00 10.07 6.50
N ILE A 27 -0.33 11.15 6.88
CA ILE A 27 1.13 11.24 6.82
C ILE A 27 1.78 10.25 7.78
N ALA A 28 1.22 10.08 8.99
CA ALA A 28 1.75 9.10 9.95
C ALA A 28 1.71 7.68 9.37
N PHE A 29 0.61 7.34 8.70
CA PHE A 29 0.49 6.06 8.02
C PHE A 29 1.56 5.91 6.92
N VAL A 30 1.75 6.95 6.10
CA VAL A 30 2.75 6.92 5.02
C VAL A 30 4.15 6.71 5.60
N ASN A 31 4.47 7.33 6.72
CA ASN A 31 5.76 7.13 7.38
C ASN A 31 5.94 5.68 7.83
N ARG A 32 4.90 5.07 8.42
CA ARG A 32 4.97 3.66 8.80
C ARG A 32 5.15 2.77 7.59
N LEU A 33 4.44 3.08 6.50
CA LEU A 33 4.53 2.32 5.27
C LEU A 33 5.92 2.45 4.64
N ALA A 34 6.50 3.65 4.67
CA ALA A 34 7.84 3.88 4.14
C ALA A 34 8.87 3.02 4.88
N ASP A 35 8.79 2.96 6.20
CA ASP A 35 9.71 2.13 7.00
C ASP A 35 9.59 0.66 6.62
N ALA A 36 8.35 0.18 6.48
CA ALA A 36 8.11 -1.23 6.12
C ALA A 36 8.63 -1.53 4.71
N ALA A 37 8.41 -0.61 3.76
CA ALA A 37 8.88 -0.77 2.38
C ALA A 37 10.39 -0.83 2.31
N GLU A 38 11.08 0.03 3.06
CA GLU A 38 12.54 0.00 3.13
C GLU A 38 13.05 -1.31 3.70
N HIS A 39 12.40 -1.81 4.76
CA HIS A 39 12.77 -3.08 5.38
C HIS A 39 12.59 -4.26 4.42
N ALA A 40 11.53 -4.24 3.64
CA ALA A 40 11.22 -5.31 2.69
C ALA A 40 12.00 -5.17 1.37
N ASP A 41 12.64 -4.04 1.16
CA ASP A 41 13.29 -3.69 -0.11
C ASP A 41 12.30 -3.87 -1.27
N HIS A 42 11.07 -3.41 -1.08
CA HIS A 42 10.00 -3.48 -2.07
C HIS A 42 9.13 -2.24 -1.89
N HIS A 43 9.09 -1.38 -2.89
CA HIS A 43 8.56 -0.03 -2.74
C HIS A 43 7.26 0.15 -3.52
N PRO A 44 6.20 0.66 -2.87
CA PRO A 44 4.93 0.93 -3.54
C PRO A 44 4.94 2.32 -4.16
N ASP A 45 3.98 2.55 -5.05
CA ASP A 45 3.64 3.91 -5.44
C ASP A 45 2.64 4.44 -4.43
N ILE A 46 2.83 5.64 -3.94
CA ILE A 46 1.97 6.24 -2.92
C ILE A 46 1.50 7.60 -3.40
N SER A 47 0.20 7.84 -3.33
CA SER A 47 -0.38 9.15 -3.59
C SER A 47 -1.17 9.59 -2.37
N ILE A 48 -1.10 10.88 -2.04
CA ILE A 48 -1.86 11.45 -0.94
C ILE A 48 -2.71 12.59 -1.49
N SER A 49 -4.00 12.53 -1.18
CA SER A 49 -4.93 13.61 -1.46
C SER A 49 -5.65 13.93 -0.16
N TRP A 50 -5.20 14.98 0.52
CA TRP A 50 -5.65 15.40 1.83
C TRP A 50 -5.59 14.23 2.84
N ASN A 51 -6.72 13.62 3.19
CA ASN A 51 -6.78 12.53 4.17
C ASN A 51 -6.89 11.14 3.52
N THR A 52 -6.74 11.05 2.21
CA THR A 52 -6.84 9.79 1.48
C THR A 52 -5.47 9.41 0.92
N VAL A 53 -5.04 8.20 1.22
CA VAL A 53 -3.77 7.65 0.72
C VAL A 53 -4.09 6.49 -0.21
N THR A 54 -3.57 6.53 -1.42
CA THR A 54 -3.71 5.44 -2.38
C THR A 54 -2.36 4.73 -2.49
N VAL A 55 -2.37 3.42 -2.28
CA VAL A 55 -1.17 2.59 -2.29
C VAL A 55 -1.27 1.61 -3.45
N ARG A 56 -0.18 1.50 -4.21
CA ARG A 56 -0.11 0.59 -5.36
C ARG A 56 1.12 -0.27 -5.22
N TRP A 57 0.92 -1.60 -5.19
CA TRP A 57 2.00 -2.57 -5.11
C TRP A 57 2.14 -3.35 -6.40
N TRP A 58 3.34 -3.40 -6.96
CA TRP A 58 3.66 -4.24 -8.12
C TRP A 58 5.15 -4.52 -8.11
N THR A 59 5.55 -5.63 -8.73
CA THR A 59 6.95 -6.04 -8.74
C THR A 59 7.60 -5.50 -10.02
N HIS A 60 8.44 -4.49 -9.87
CA HIS A 60 8.99 -3.73 -11.00
C HIS A 60 9.82 -4.61 -11.94
N THR A 61 10.60 -5.53 -11.40
CA THR A 61 11.44 -6.42 -12.21
C THR A 61 10.63 -7.41 -13.04
N LYS A 62 9.40 -7.69 -12.62
CA LYS A 62 8.50 -8.62 -13.32
C LYS A 62 7.43 -7.90 -14.13
N HIS A 63 7.26 -6.61 -13.92
CA HIS A 63 6.16 -5.81 -14.50
C HIS A 63 4.81 -6.48 -14.23
N ALA A 64 4.63 -7.00 -13.04
CA ALA A 64 3.45 -7.78 -12.69
C ALA A 64 3.24 -7.81 -11.18
N ILE A 65 2.03 -8.22 -10.77
CA ILE A 65 1.71 -8.49 -9.37
C ILE A 65 2.24 -9.88 -9.04
N THR A 66 2.98 -9.98 -7.94
CA THR A 66 3.54 -11.26 -7.48
C THR A 66 3.14 -11.51 -6.03
N GLU A 67 3.54 -12.66 -5.49
CA GLU A 67 3.29 -13.00 -4.08
C GLU A 67 3.83 -11.94 -3.13
N ARG A 68 4.94 -11.28 -3.47
CA ARG A 68 5.49 -10.21 -2.64
C ARG A 68 4.49 -9.07 -2.48
N ASP A 69 3.76 -8.75 -3.56
CA ASP A 69 2.77 -7.69 -3.53
C ASP A 69 1.58 -8.07 -2.66
N LEU A 70 1.17 -9.34 -2.68
CA LEU A 70 0.09 -9.82 -1.82
C LEU A 70 0.49 -9.74 -0.35
N GLU A 71 1.72 -10.11 -0.02
CA GLU A 71 2.24 -10.01 1.34
C GLU A 71 2.29 -8.54 1.79
N MET A 72 2.78 -7.66 0.94
CA MET A 72 2.87 -6.24 1.27
C MET A 72 1.50 -5.58 1.38
N ALA A 73 0.52 -6.05 0.61
CA ALA A 73 -0.86 -5.56 0.73
C ALA A 73 -1.42 -5.88 2.12
N ARG A 74 -1.23 -7.12 2.59
CA ARG A 74 -1.68 -7.51 3.92
C ARG A 74 -0.96 -6.72 5.01
N LEU A 75 0.34 -6.52 4.86
CA LEU A 75 1.12 -5.73 5.80
C LEU A 75 0.62 -4.28 5.83
N THR A 76 0.33 -3.72 4.67
CA THR A 76 -0.20 -2.36 4.54
C THR A 76 -1.52 -2.21 5.31
N ASP A 77 -2.42 -3.19 5.18
CA ASP A 77 -3.68 -3.19 5.92
C ASP A 77 -3.45 -3.13 7.42
N GLY A 78 -2.48 -3.91 7.91
CA GLY A 78 -2.13 -3.90 9.33
C GLY A 78 -1.61 -2.55 9.80
N LEU A 79 -0.82 -1.88 8.97
CA LEU A 79 -0.29 -0.55 9.30
C LEU A 79 -1.38 0.51 9.31
N ALA A 80 -2.37 0.39 8.42
CA ALA A 80 -3.49 1.33 8.35
C ALA A 80 -4.42 1.19 9.55
N ALA A 81 -4.49 0.01 10.16
CA ALA A 81 -5.33 -0.26 11.32
C ALA A 81 -4.77 0.29 12.63
N VAL A 82 -3.51 0.72 12.64
CA VAL A 82 -2.88 1.32 13.82
C VAL A 82 -3.44 2.73 14.02
N SER A 83 -3.97 3.01 15.20
CA SER A 83 -4.55 4.30 15.54
C SER A 83 -3.66 5.07 16.52
#